data_5d2789e55898e8b222edd36c1d74e6b4
#
_entry.id   5d2789e55898e8b222edd36c1d74e6b4
#
_cell.length_a   1.000
_cell.length_b   1.000
_cell.length_c   1.000
_cell.angle_alpha   90.00
_cell.angle_beta   90.00
_cell.angle_gamma   90.00
#
_symmetry.space_group_name_H-M   'P 1'
#
loop_
_entity.id
_entity.type
_entity.pdbx_description
1 polymer ?
#
loop_
_entity_poly.entity_id
_entity_poly.type
_entity_poly.pdbx_seq_one_letter_code
_entity_poly.pdbx_strand_id
1 'polypeptide(L)'
;PDHHHAYNALGYSLADRSLRLPEAHSLIKKALELAPGDPFITDSLGWVEYRLGNRDEALRLLRRAYAARPDTEIAAHLGEVLWTTGARDEARRIWREGRERDAGNEVLRETLTRLQVKL
;
A
#
# COMPACT_ATOMS: atom_id res chain seq x y z
N PRO A 1 -0.71 -26.13 5.28
CA PRO A 1 -1.72 -25.12 5.02
C PRO A 1 -1.18 -23.75 5.10
N ASP A 2 -1.62 -23.03 4.16
CA ASP A 2 -1.11 -21.73 3.88
C ASP A 2 -2.07 -20.68 4.43
N HIS A 3 -1.65 -19.99 5.47
CA HIS A 3 -2.46 -18.95 6.11
C HIS A 3 -1.98 -17.53 5.75
N HIS A 4 -1.23 -17.39 4.66
CA HIS A 4 -0.66 -16.08 4.32
C HIS A 4 -1.73 -15.02 4.11
N HIS A 5 -2.87 -15.36 3.52
CA HIS A 5 -3.97 -14.39 3.35
C HIS A 5 -4.49 -13.89 4.69
N ALA A 6 -4.64 -14.78 5.67
CA ALA A 6 -5.15 -14.39 6.99
C ALA A 6 -4.15 -13.48 7.71
N TYR A 7 -2.88 -13.83 7.70
CA TYR A 7 -1.84 -13.01 8.32
C TYR A 7 -1.78 -11.62 7.65
N ASN A 8 -1.83 -11.60 6.32
CA ASN A 8 -1.78 -10.35 5.59
C ASN A 8 -3.00 -9.47 5.87
N ALA A 9 -4.19 -10.07 5.87
CA ALA A 9 -5.42 -9.32 6.11
C ALA A 9 -5.43 -8.70 7.51
N LEU A 10 -5.04 -9.47 8.53
CA LEU A 10 -4.99 -8.94 9.89
C LEU A 10 -3.93 -7.87 10.04
N GLY A 11 -2.73 -8.12 9.51
CA GLY A 11 -1.64 -7.15 9.59
C GLY A 11 -1.97 -5.85 8.86
N TYR A 12 -2.54 -5.95 7.66
CA TYR A 12 -2.95 -4.77 6.91
C TYR A 12 -4.02 -3.97 7.67
N SER A 13 -5.01 -4.64 8.21
CA SER A 13 -6.08 -3.97 8.97
C SER A 13 -5.52 -3.19 10.16
N LEU A 14 -4.59 -3.79 10.90
CA LEU A 14 -3.94 -3.12 12.01
C LEU A 14 -3.13 -1.91 11.54
N ALA A 15 -2.35 -2.09 10.46
CA ALA A 15 -1.52 -1.03 9.91
C ALA A 15 -2.36 0.15 9.42
N ASP A 16 -3.44 -0.14 8.71
CA ASP A 16 -4.33 0.89 8.16
C ASP A 16 -4.96 1.72 9.26
N ARG A 17 -5.20 1.12 10.41
CA ARG A 17 -5.75 1.81 11.58
C ARG A 17 -4.66 2.36 12.49
N SER A 18 -3.41 2.22 12.12
CA SER A 18 -2.24 2.60 12.92
C SER A 18 -2.26 2.02 14.32
N LEU A 19 -2.75 0.77 14.42
CA LEU A 19 -2.84 0.04 15.68
C LEU A 19 -1.79 -1.06 15.70
N ARG A 20 -1.11 -1.20 16.85
CA ARG A 20 -0.20 -2.31 17.09
C ARG A 20 0.76 -2.53 15.92
N LEU A 21 1.40 -1.44 15.46
CA LEU A 21 2.23 -1.48 14.26
C LEU A 21 3.36 -2.52 14.30
N PRO A 22 4.08 -2.73 15.43
CA PRO A 22 5.09 -3.79 15.45
C PRO A 22 4.48 -5.18 15.22
N GLU A 23 3.30 -5.44 15.77
CA GLU A 23 2.60 -6.70 15.57
C GLU A 23 2.11 -6.85 14.14
N ALA A 24 1.56 -5.77 13.57
CA ALA A 24 1.16 -5.74 12.16
C ALA A 24 2.35 -6.06 11.25
N HIS A 25 3.50 -5.48 11.53
CA HIS A 25 4.72 -5.71 10.78
C HIS A 25 5.12 -7.19 10.83
N SER A 26 5.08 -7.80 12.03
CA SER A 26 5.41 -9.21 12.20
C SER A 26 4.47 -10.12 11.43
N LEU A 27 3.17 -9.83 11.47
CA LEU A 27 2.16 -10.62 10.76
C LEU A 27 2.37 -10.57 9.25
N ILE A 28 2.64 -9.38 8.72
CA ILE A 28 2.83 -9.22 7.28
C ILE A 28 4.14 -9.87 6.83
N LYS A 29 5.20 -9.75 7.64
CA LYS A 29 6.47 -10.43 7.33
C LYS A 29 6.28 -11.93 7.29
N LYS A 30 5.48 -12.49 8.21
CA LYS A 30 5.18 -13.91 8.20
C LYS A 30 4.42 -14.31 6.94
N ALA A 31 3.45 -13.48 6.53
CA ALA A 31 2.72 -13.73 5.28
C ALA A 31 3.67 -13.75 4.08
N LEU A 32 4.63 -12.82 4.05
CA LEU A 32 5.58 -12.74 2.95
C LEU A 32 6.52 -13.94 2.91
N GLU A 33 6.89 -14.48 4.08
CA GLU A 33 7.69 -15.71 4.14
C GLU A 33 6.94 -16.89 3.53
N LEU A 34 5.61 -16.94 3.73
CA LEU A 34 4.78 -18.01 3.19
C LEU A 34 4.49 -17.84 1.70
N ALA A 35 4.47 -16.61 1.22
CA ALA A 35 4.18 -16.30 -0.18
C ALA A 35 5.14 -15.23 -0.69
N PRO A 36 6.44 -15.54 -0.83
CA PRO A 36 7.43 -14.55 -1.27
C PRO A 36 7.12 -14.11 -2.68
N GLY A 37 7.23 -12.82 -2.94
CA GLY A 37 6.94 -12.25 -4.24
C GLY A 37 5.49 -11.88 -4.47
N ASP A 38 4.59 -12.15 -3.52
CA ASP A 38 3.20 -11.74 -3.65
C ASP A 38 3.11 -10.21 -3.61
N PRO A 39 2.62 -9.56 -4.68
CA PRO A 39 2.61 -8.09 -4.72
C PRO A 39 1.66 -7.46 -3.71
N PHE A 40 0.57 -8.13 -3.35
CA PHE A 40 -0.37 -7.59 -2.36
C PHE A 40 0.22 -7.63 -0.95
N ILE A 41 0.99 -8.65 -0.64
CA ILE A 41 1.68 -8.73 0.66
C ILE A 41 2.82 -7.71 0.69
N THR A 42 3.55 -7.57 -0.42
CA THR A 42 4.59 -6.53 -0.53
C THR A 42 4.01 -5.14 -0.35
N ASP A 43 2.84 -4.87 -0.93
CA ASP A 43 2.09 -3.64 -0.73
C ASP A 43 1.76 -3.43 0.75
N SER A 44 1.26 -4.46 1.42
CA SER A 44 0.93 -4.37 2.85
C SER A 44 2.16 -4.08 3.69
N LEU A 45 3.30 -4.69 3.37
CA LEU A 45 4.55 -4.39 4.07
C LEU A 45 4.98 -2.94 3.85
N GLY A 46 4.89 -2.46 2.61
CA GLY A 46 5.15 -1.06 2.32
C GLY A 46 4.25 -0.13 3.10
N TRP A 47 2.97 -0.49 3.23
CA TRP A 47 2.01 0.32 3.96
C TRP A 47 2.34 0.39 5.46
N VAL A 48 2.72 -0.74 6.07
CA VAL A 48 3.10 -0.71 7.49
C VAL A 48 4.39 0.08 7.71
N GLU A 49 5.34 0.00 6.78
CA GLU A 49 6.55 0.82 6.87
C GLU A 49 6.21 2.31 6.80
N TYR A 50 5.27 2.68 5.94
CA TYR A 50 4.81 4.06 5.86
C TYR A 50 4.19 4.52 7.19
N ARG A 51 3.34 3.69 7.78
CA ARG A 51 2.72 4.00 9.08
C ARG A 51 3.75 4.11 10.20
N LEU A 52 4.84 3.35 10.10
CA LEU A 52 5.95 3.44 11.05
C LEU A 52 6.86 4.65 10.82
N GLY A 53 6.67 5.37 9.74
CA GLY A 53 7.48 6.54 9.40
C GLY A 53 8.68 6.23 8.52
N ASN A 54 8.83 4.99 8.04
CA ASN A 54 9.95 4.57 7.20
C ASN A 54 9.61 4.79 5.73
N ARG A 55 9.61 6.06 5.30
CA ARG A 55 9.14 6.45 3.97
C ARG A 55 9.97 5.89 2.83
N ASP A 56 11.29 5.86 2.97
CA ASP A 56 12.15 5.34 1.91
C ASP A 56 11.91 3.85 1.67
N GLU A 57 11.78 3.07 2.74
CA GLU A 57 11.49 1.66 2.64
C GLU A 57 10.09 1.43 2.09
N ALA A 58 9.13 2.25 2.52
CA ALA A 58 7.76 2.18 2.01
C ALA A 58 7.74 2.41 0.49
N LEU A 59 8.45 3.42 0.00
CA LEU A 59 8.52 3.70 -1.42
C LEU A 59 9.16 2.54 -2.19
N ARG A 60 10.23 1.98 -1.68
CA ARG A 60 10.91 0.85 -2.31
C ARG A 60 9.96 -0.33 -2.48
N LEU A 61 9.24 -0.67 -1.43
CA LEU A 61 8.32 -1.81 -1.43
C LEU A 61 7.10 -1.54 -2.30
N LEU A 62 6.52 -0.35 -2.21
CA LEU A 62 5.32 -0.01 -2.99
C LEU A 62 5.63 0.10 -4.48
N ARG A 63 6.79 0.65 -4.85
CA ARG A 63 7.19 0.67 -6.24
C ARG A 63 7.39 -0.74 -6.80
N ARG A 64 7.99 -1.63 -6.00
CA ARG A 64 8.17 -3.02 -6.37
C ARG A 64 6.82 -3.73 -6.55
N ALA A 65 5.90 -3.53 -5.62
CA ALA A 65 4.57 -4.13 -5.71
C ALA A 65 3.82 -3.64 -6.94
N TYR A 66 3.84 -2.34 -7.19
CA TYR A 66 3.14 -1.75 -8.33
C TYR A 66 3.75 -2.20 -9.66
N ALA A 67 5.07 -2.31 -9.75
CA ALA A 67 5.73 -2.80 -10.96
C ALA A 67 5.36 -4.26 -11.24
N ALA A 68 5.25 -5.07 -10.19
CA ALA A 68 4.87 -6.48 -10.33
C ALA A 68 3.39 -6.64 -10.70
N ARG A 69 2.54 -5.79 -10.14
CA ARG A 69 1.11 -5.80 -10.42
C ARG A 69 0.54 -4.39 -10.29
N PRO A 70 0.25 -3.74 -11.42
CA PRO A 70 -0.30 -2.37 -11.39
C PRO A 70 -1.78 -2.38 -11.02
N ASP A 71 -2.05 -2.66 -9.77
CA ASP A 71 -3.38 -2.71 -9.18
C ASP A 71 -3.77 -1.34 -8.63
N THR A 72 -5.07 -1.00 -8.68
CA THR A 72 -5.56 0.31 -8.27
C THR A 72 -5.36 0.57 -6.78
N GLU A 73 -5.51 -0.45 -5.94
CA GLU A 73 -5.31 -0.29 -4.51
C GLU A 73 -3.83 -0.03 -4.19
N ILE A 74 -2.91 -0.75 -4.88
CA ILE A 74 -1.48 -0.50 -4.75
C ILE A 74 -1.16 0.92 -5.23
N ALA A 75 -1.78 1.35 -6.33
CA ALA A 75 -1.62 2.72 -6.84
C ALA A 75 -2.05 3.75 -5.79
N ALA A 76 -3.16 3.48 -5.08
CA ALA A 76 -3.62 4.39 -4.03
C ALA A 76 -2.57 4.57 -2.95
N HIS A 77 -1.98 3.48 -2.48
CA HIS A 77 -0.95 3.50 -1.44
C HIS A 77 0.33 4.18 -1.92
N LEU A 78 0.82 3.78 -3.08
CA LEU A 78 2.04 4.37 -3.65
C LEU A 78 1.87 5.86 -3.87
N GLY A 79 0.73 6.26 -4.43
CA GLY A 79 0.43 7.66 -4.66
C GLY A 79 0.41 8.47 -3.37
N GLU A 80 -0.15 7.92 -2.30
CA GLU A 80 -0.18 8.63 -1.02
C GLU A 80 1.24 8.86 -0.49
N VAL A 81 2.10 7.86 -0.53
CA VAL A 81 3.47 8.02 -0.03
C VAL A 81 4.23 9.02 -0.89
N LEU A 82 4.07 8.95 -2.21
CA LEU A 82 4.68 9.93 -3.12
C LEU A 82 4.19 11.35 -2.82
N TRP A 83 2.89 11.51 -2.63
CA TRP A 83 2.28 12.81 -2.34
C TRP A 83 2.84 13.42 -1.05
N THR A 84 2.89 12.63 0.00
CA THR A 84 3.33 13.12 1.32
C THR A 84 4.83 13.34 1.39
N THR A 85 5.61 12.75 0.48
CA THR A 85 7.05 13.00 0.40
C THR A 85 7.41 14.09 -0.60
N GLY A 86 6.41 14.71 -1.25
CA GLY A 86 6.60 15.86 -2.12
C GLY A 86 6.63 15.56 -3.62
N ALA A 87 6.61 14.29 -4.02
CA ALA A 87 6.62 13.90 -5.43
C ALA A 87 5.19 13.93 -5.99
N ARG A 88 4.59 15.11 -6.01
CA ARG A 88 3.16 15.27 -6.29
C ARG A 88 2.77 14.97 -7.73
N ASP A 89 3.62 15.33 -8.69
CA ASP A 89 3.33 15.06 -10.10
C ASP A 89 3.32 13.55 -10.36
N GLU A 90 4.28 12.83 -9.79
CA GLU A 90 4.33 11.37 -9.92
C GLU A 90 3.13 10.74 -9.21
N ALA A 91 2.76 11.23 -8.03
CA ALA A 91 1.59 10.74 -7.31
C ALA A 91 0.33 10.86 -8.18
N ARG A 92 0.12 12.02 -8.81
CA ARG A 92 -1.04 12.23 -9.68
C ARG A 92 -1.03 11.26 -10.86
N ARG A 93 0.13 11.04 -11.46
CA ARG A 93 0.25 10.11 -12.58
C ARG A 93 -0.15 8.68 -12.17
N ILE A 94 0.37 8.22 -11.03
CA ILE A 94 0.05 6.88 -10.52
C ILE A 94 -1.44 6.76 -10.20
N TRP A 95 -2.01 7.75 -9.55
CA TRP A 95 -3.45 7.75 -9.22
C TRP A 95 -4.33 7.76 -10.47
N ARG A 96 -3.94 8.52 -11.51
CA ARG A 96 -4.68 8.53 -12.78
C ARG A 96 -4.64 7.16 -13.45
N GLU A 97 -3.50 6.50 -13.44
CA GLU A 97 -3.38 5.13 -13.94
C GLU A 97 -4.34 4.19 -13.18
N GLY A 98 -4.36 4.31 -11.86
CA GLY A 98 -5.26 3.51 -11.04
C GLY A 98 -6.73 3.78 -11.34
N ARG A 99 -7.09 5.06 -11.50
CA ARG A 99 -8.46 5.45 -11.84
C ARG A 99 -8.89 4.90 -13.19
N GLU A 100 -7.99 4.87 -14.15
CA GLU A 100 -8.29 4.29 -15.46
C GLU A 100 -8.60 2.80 -15.38
N ARG A 101 -7.92 2.09 -14.48
CA ARG A 101 -8.14 0.64 -14.30
C ARG A 101 -9.41 0.33 -13.53
N ASP A 102 -9.73 1.13 -12.53
CA ASP A 102 -10.90 0.92 -11.66
C ASP A 102 -11.35 2.24 -11.06
N ALA A 103 -12.21 2.95 -11.80
CA ALA A 103 -12.67 4.28 -11.41
C ALA A 103 -13.48 4.27 -10.10
N GLY A 104 -14.12 3.14 -9.78
CA GLY A 104 -14.94 3.01 -8.60
C GLY A 104 -14.22 2.48 -7.38
N ASN A 105 -12.90 2.30 -7.45
CA ASN A 105 -12.15 1.73 -6.34
C ASN A 105 -12.27 2.60 -5.08
N GLU A 106 -12.75 2.00 -3.99
CA GLU A 106 -13.03 2.76 -2.77
C GLU A 106 -11.79 3.21 -2.06
N VAL A 107 -10.70 2.42 -2.08
CA VAL A 107 -9.45 2.80 -1.44
C VAL A 107 -8.87 4.05 -2.10
N LEU A 108 -8.88 4.08 -3.45
CA LEU A 108 -8.42 5.25 -4.19
C LEU A 108 -9.30 6.47 -3.91
N ARG A 109 -10.61 6.31 -3.96
CA ARG A 109 -11.54 7.41 -3.71
C ARG A 109 -11.37 7.98 -2.31
N GLU A 110 -11.28 7.12 -1.30
CA GLU A 110 -11.07 7.55 0.08
C GLU A 110 -9.74 8.29 0.24
N THR A 111 -8.69 7.77 -0.40
CA THR A 111 -7.38 8.40 -0.36
C THR A 111 -7.42 9.83 -0.93
N LEU A 112 -8.01 9.98 -2.11
CA LEU A 112 -8.11 11.29 -2.77
C LEU A 112 -8.96 12.27 -1.95
N THR A 113 -10.05 11.77 -1.38
CA THR A 113 -10.92 12.60 -0.54
C THR A 113 -10.18 13.07 0.72
N ARG A 114 -9.51 12.16 1.40
CA ARG A 114 -8.81 12.45 2.65
C ARG A 114 -7.65 13.44 2.42
N LEU A 115 -6.94 13.29 1.32
CA LEU A 115 -5.81 14.17 0.98
C LEU A 115 -6.27 15.42 0.22
N GLN A 116 -7.55 15.54 -0.07
CA GLN A 116 -8.14 16.69 -0.76
C GLN A 116 -7.53 16.91 -2.14
N VAL A 117 -7.37 15.84 -2.90
CA VAL A 117 -6.79 15.89 -4.23
C VAL A 117 -7.88 15.69 -5.28
N LYS A 118 -7.87 16.55 -6.28
CA LYS A 118 -8.69 16.39 -7.49
C LYS A 118 -7.77 16.07 -8.65
N LEU A 119 -8.09 15.00 -9.36
CA LEU A 119 -7.29 14.58 -10.51
C LEU A 119 -7.77 15.23 -11.81
#